data_7f608c9ada9b418d873f71f57224e706
#
_entry.id   7f608c9ada9b418d873f71f57224e706
#
_cell.length_a   1.000
_cell.length_b   1.000
_cell.length_c   1.000
_cell.angle_alpha   90.00
_cell.angle_beta   90.00
_cell.angle_gamma   90.00
#
_symmetry.space_group_name_H-M   'P 1'
#
loop_
_entity.id
_entity.type
_entity.pdbx_description
1 polymer ?
#
loop_
_entity_poly.entity_id
_entity_poly.type
_entity_poly.pdbx_seq_one_letter_code
_entity_poly.pdbx_strand_id
1 'polypeptide(L)'
;MKKKGRWIPVIGCLMLVLFLAGCGKTIDIQSTAEQEIPSQNQIVVGVSQLGSESMWRTANSASIQQALCKENGYFLLFNNARQKQENQIKAIRSYISQRVDYIVFSPIVEDGWETVLQEAKEADIPVIVMDRNVSCDPSLYTAWVGSDFTEEGRNAARWLEEDLKGKKFDQKETVHIVVLRGTSNASATLGRTKGFAEIAKTHPNWEILDSDDADFTTAKGREVMEKYLQKYKDIDVVVSPVSYTHLRAHETRRHL
;
A
#
# COMPACT_ATOMS: atom_id res chain seq x y z
N MET A 1 -51.18 22.31 -78.19
CA MET A 1 -50.06 21.74 -77.32
C MET A 1 -49.95 22.64 -76.10
N LYS A 2 -50.44 22.16 -74.95
CA LYS A 2 -50.49 22.94 -73.71
C LYS A 2 -49.25 22.56 -72.84
N LYS A 3 -48.38 23.52 -72.54
CA LYS A 3 -47.31 23.38 -71.55
C LYS A 3 -47.91 23.60 -70.18
N LYS A 4 -47.90 22.56 -69.32
CA LYS A 4 -48.20 22.63 -67.87
C LYS A 4 -46.98 23.09 -67.13
N GLY A 5 -47.08 24.25 -66.48
CA GLY A 5 -46.07 24.74 -65.56
C GLY A 5 -46.09 23.93 -64.24
N ARG A 6 -44.86 23.51 -63.80
CA ARG A 6 -44.64 22.87 -62.50
C ARG A 6 -44.41 23.94 -61.45
N TRP A 7 -45.40 24.11 -60.61
CA TRP A 7 -45.25 24.81 -59.34
C TRP A 7 -44.90 23.70 -58.30
N ILE A 8 -43.76 23.71 -57.71
CA ILE A 8 -43.34 22.90 -56.62
C ILE A 8 -42.92 23.83 -55.47
N PRO A 9 -43.27 23.49 -54.25
CA PRO A 9 -43.65 24.49 -53.25
C PRO A 9 -42.43 24.99 -52.45
N VAL A 10 -42.36 26.28 -52.32
CA VAL A 10 -41.46 27.03 -51.43
C VAL A 10 -41.85 26.88 -49.95
N ILE A 11 -42.89 26.13 -49.63
CA ILE A 11 -43.45 26.01 -48.28
C ILE A 11 -42.69 24.92 -47.44
N GLY A 12 -41.92 24.03 -48.10
CA GLY A 12 -41.19 23.00 -47.37
C GLY A 12 -39.92 23.43 -46.65
N CYS A 13 -39.31 24.54 -47.06
CA CYS A 13 -38.07 25.02 -46.42
C CYS A 13 -38.26 25.92 -45.20
N LEU A 14 -39.47 26.46 -44.98
CA LEU A 14 -39.71 27.35 -43.84
C LEU A 14 -40.06 26.62 -42.53
N MET A 15 -40.45 25.34 -42.61
CA MET A 15 -40.77 24.53 -41.43
C MET A 15 -39.56 23.76 -40.87
N LEU A 16 -38.44 23.69 -41.60
CA LEU A 16 -37.23 22.98 -41.14
C LEU A 16 -36.29 23.88 -40.31
N VAL A 17 -36.52 25.20 -40.31
CA VAL A 17 -35.69 26.17 -39.57
C VAL A 17 -36.21 26.41 -38.14
N LEU A 18 -37.47 26.04 -37.85
CA LEU A 18 -38.10 26.28 -36.55
C LEU A 18 -37.93 25.16 -35.54
N PHE A 19 -37.27 24.02 -35.91
CA PHE A 19 -36.99 22.92 -34.98
C PHE A 19 -35.55 22.88 -34.46
N LEU A 20 -34.69 23.83 -34.79
CA LEU A 20 -33.32 23.97 -34.29
C LEU A 20 -33.15 24.99 -33.16
N ALA A 21 -34.25 25.60 -32.68
CA ALA A 21 -34.23 26.49 -31.51
C ALA A 21 -34.80 25.80 -30.27
N GLY A 22 -34.38 24.55 -30.01
CA GLY A 22 -34.78 23.75 -28.87
C GLY A 22 -33.58 23.30 -28.06
N CYS A 23 -33.35 23.97 -26.91
CA CYS A 23 -32.51 23.55 -25.79
C CYS A 23 -31.04 23.18 -26.10
N GLY A 24 -30.26 24.18 -26.42
CA GLY A 24 -28.83 24.16 -26.11
C GLY A 24 -28.64 24.28 -24.60
N LYS A 25 -28.73 23.15 -23.84
CA LYS A 25 -27.98 23.05 -22.62
C LYS A 25 -26.52 23.00 -23.04
N THR A 26 -25.84 24.13 -22.92
CA THR A 26 -24.37 24.14 -22.86
C THR A 26 -23.98 23.19 -21.74
N ILE A 27 -23.49 22.01 -22.10
CA ILE A 27 -22.71 21.19 -21.18
C ILE A 27 -21.43 21.99 -20.98
N ASP A 28 -21.38 22.73 -19.88
CA ASP A 28 -20.12 23.27 -19.38
C ASP A 28 -19.21 22.05 -19.08
N ILE A 29 -18.39 21.68 -20.06
CA ILE A 29 -17.24 20.84 -19.85
C ILE A 29 -16.16 21.74 -19.23
N GLN A 30 -16.43 22.25 -18.05
CA GLN A 30 -15.43 22.86 -17.18
C GLN A 30 -15.22 21.94 -15.98
N SER A 31 -14.42 20.90 -16.21
CA SER A 31 -13.50 20.39 -15.22
C SER A 31 -12.30 19.78 -15.94
N THR A 32 -11.59 20.58 -16.70
CA THR A 32 -10.14 20.44 -16.69
C THR A 32 -9.76 20.66 -15.23
N ALA A 33 -9.42 19.59 -14.52
CA ALA A 33 -8.72 19.73 -13.27
C ALA A 33 -7.54 20.64 -13.57
N GLU A 34 -7.60 21.90 -13.10
CA GLU A 34 -6.46 22.81 -13.15
C GLU A 34 -5.32 22.05 -12.46
N GLN A 35 -4.29 21.76 -13.23
CA GLN A 35 -3.10 21.15 -12.69
C GLN A 35 -2.51 22.22 -11.77
N GLU A 36 -2.71 22.08 -10.45
CA GLU A 36 -2.14 23.00 -9.48
C GLU A 36 -0.63 23.08 -9.74
N ILE A 37 -0.14 24.29 -9.91
CA ILE A 37 1.28 24.57 -10.11
C ILE A 37 1.85 24.99 -8.76
N PRO A 38 3.00 24.43 -8.33
CA PRO A 38 3.63 24.85 -7.09
C PRO A 38 3.93 26.35 -7.10
N SER A 39 3.67 27.04 -6.00
CA SER A 39 4.10 28.43 -5.84
C SER A 39 5.62 28.48 -5.62
N GLN A 40 6.27 29.61 -5.95
CA GLN A 40 7.75 29.77 -5.89
C GLN A 40 8.38 29.48 -4.52
N ASN A 41 7.60 29.41 -3.46
CA ASN A 41 8.09 29.22 -2.08
C ASN A 41 7.72 27.86 -1.48
N GLN A 42 7.14 26.93 -2.26
CA GLN A 42 6.78 25.61 -1.77
C GLN A 42 7.87 24.59 -2.08
N ILE A 43 8.12 23.70 -1.13
CA ILE A 43 8.95 22.52 -1.33
C ILE A 43 8.11 21.46 -2.03
N VAL A 44 8.55 21.01 -3.19
CA VAL A 44 7.87 19.98 -3.98
C VAL A 44 8.33 18.59 -3.53
N VAL A 45 7.39 17.80 -3.01
CA VAL A 45 7.70 16.44 -2.52
C VAL A 45 6.91 15.40 -3.31
N GLY A 46 7.65 14.50 -3.97
CA GLY A 46 7.06 13.32 -4.61
C GLY A 46 6.99 12.17 -3.62
N VAL A 47 5.78 11.71 -3.29
CA VAL A 47 5.57 10.57 -2.37
C VAL A 47 4.97 9.39 -3.11
N SER A 48 5.66 8.24 -3.14
CA SER A 48 5.15 7.00 -3.67
C SER A 48 4.80 6.02 -2.54
N GLN A 49 3.51 5.94 -2.21
CA GLN A 49 2.96 4.98 -1.25
C GLN A 49 2.78 3.62 -1.93
N LEU A 50 3.10 2.56 -1.22
CA LEU A 50 3.03 1.20 -1.78
C LEU A 50 1.59 0.73 -2.11
N GLY A 51 0.59 1.16 -1.31
CA GLY A 51 -0.79 0.72 -1.49
C GLY A 51 -1.75 1.35 -0.50
N SER A 52 -2.92 0.71 -0.33
CA SER A 52 -3.94 1.02 0.68
C SER A 52 -4.48 -0.30 1.25
N GLU A 53 -3.58 -1.27 1.45
CA GLU A 53 -3.90 -2.67 1.76
C GLU A 53 -4.45 -2.86 3.18
N SER A 54 -4.24 -1.89 4.06
CA SER A 54 -4.62 -1.96 5.46
C SER A 54 -5.09 -0.62 6.02
N MET A 55 -5.81 -0.65 7.14
CA MET A 55 -6.19 0.57 7.86
C MET A 55 -4.96 1.36 8.31
N TRP A 56 -3.90 0.67 8.73
CA TRP A 56 -2.63 1.30 9.08
C TRP A 56 -2.06 2.10 7.91
N ARG A 57 -2.03 1.48 6.71
CA ARG A 57 -1.51 2.14 5.51
C ARG A 57 -2.35 3.36 5.10
N THR A 58 -3.66 3.25 5.25
CA THR A 58 -4.57 4.38 5.01
C THR A 58 -4.31 5.52 5.99
N ALA A 59 -4.15 5.23 7.27
CA ALA A 59 -3.81 6.22 8.30
C ALA A 59 -2.43 6.86 8.04
N ASN A 60 -1.44 6.04 7.67
CA ASN A 60 -0.11 6.52 7.29
C ASN A 60 -0.18 7.49 6.09
N SER A 61 -0.94 7.15 5.04
CA SER A 61 -1.16 8.03 3.88
C SER A 61 -1.82 9.35 4.26
N ALA A 62 -2.85 9.29 5.11
CA ALA A 62 -3.53 10.50 5.61
C ALA A 62 -2.59 11.40 6.42
N SER A 63 -1.75 10.80 7.28
CA SER A 63 -0.74 11.54 8.07
C SER A 63 0.28 12.23 7.17
N ILE A 64 0.77 11.55 6.13
CA ILE A 64 1.70 12.13 5.14
C ILE A 64 1.05 13.32 4.42
N GLN A 65 -0.18 13.14 3.93
CA GLN A 65 -0.90 14.21 3.22
C GLN A 65 -1.19 15.42 4.12
N GLN A 66 -1.49 15.17 5.39
CA GLN A 66 -1.68 16.25 6.36
C GLN A 66 -0.38 16.98 6.70
N ALA A 67 0.74 16.25 6.83
CA ALA A 67 2.03 16.84 7.15
C ALA A 67 2.60 17.65 5.98
N LEU A 68 2.47 17.12 4.75
CA LEU A 68 3.01 17.72 3.52
C LEU A 68 1.95 18.53 2.76
N CYS A 69 1.05 19.21 3.47
CA CYS A 69 0.03 20.07 2.88
C CYS A 69 0.58 21.47 2.54
N LYS A 70 -0.19 22.20 1.74
CA LYS A 70 0.13 23.54 1.25
C LYS A 70 0.32 24.55 2.39
N GLU A 71 -0.49 24.43 3.43
CA GLU A 71 -0.46 25.29 4.61
C GLU A 71 0.87 25.16 5.37
N ASN A 72 1.52 24.01 5.27
CA ASN A 72 2.84 23.73 5.86
C ASN A 72 4.01 24.07 4.90
N GLY A 73 3.74 24.69 3.73
CA GLY A 73 4.75 25.10 2.78
C GLY A 73 5.16 24.03 1.78
N TYR A 74 4.40 22.97 1.63
CA TYR A 74 4.69 21.88 0.68
C TYR A 74 3.75 21.87 -0.51
N PHE A 75 4.26 21.33 -1.63
CA PHE A 75 3.47 20.88 -2.77
C PHE A 75 3.65 19.38 -2.92
N LEU A 76 2.63 18.62 -2.60
CA LEU A 76 2.68 17.18 -2.52
C LEU A 76 2.21 16.53 -3.84
N LEU A 77 3.10 15.76 -4.47
CA LEU A 77 2.78 14.83 -5.55
C LEU A 77 2.63 13.42 -4.98
N PHE A 78 1.41 13.02 -4.65
CA PHE A 78 1.13 11.74 -4.00
C PHE A 78 0.71 10.68 -5.02
N ASN A 79 1.40 9.53 -5.02
CA ASN A 79 1.09 8.37 -5.84
C ASN A 79 0.80 7.15 -4.97
N ASN A 80 -0.26 6.40 -5.28
CA ASN A 80 -0.54 5.10 -4.71
C ASN A 80 -0.20 4.02 -5.75
N ALA A 81 0.80 3.22 -5.47
CA ALA A 81 1.32 2.21 -6.39
C ALA A 81 0.44 0.95 -6.50
N ARG A 82 -0.63 0.83 -5.70
CA ARG A 82 -1.56 -0.31 -5.72
C ARG A 82 -0.85 -1.66 -5.58
N GLN A 83 0.14 -1.72 -4.69
CA GLN A 83 0.98 -2.88 -4.39
C GLN A 83 1.75 -3.43 -5.62
N LYS A 84 2.14 -2.53 -6.54
CA LYS A 84 2.94 -2.89 -7.71
C LYS A 84 4.24 -2.09 -7.73
N GLN A 85 5.37 -2.77 -7.60
CA GLN A 85 6.70 -2.13 -7.62
C GLN A 85 6.92 -1.33 -8.90
N GLU A 86 6.47 -1.85 -10.04
CA GLU A 86 6.54 -1.15 -11.33
C GLU A 86 5.86 0.22 -11.32
N ASN A 87 4.78 0.37 -10.56
CA ASN A 87 4.08 1.66 -10.41
C ASN A 87 4.88 2.61 -9.53
N GLN A 88 5.56 2.11 -8.47
CA GLN A 88 6.46 2.93 -7.66
C GLN A 88 7.64 3.42 -8.49
N ILE A 89 8.28 2.54 -9.27
CA ILE A 89 9.39 2.90 -10.15
C ILE A 89 8.95 3.96 -11.17
N LYS A 90 7.76 3.80 -11.78
CA LYS A 90 7.20 4.80 -12.69
C LYS A 90 6.95 6.13 -12.01
N ALA A 91 6.42 6.13 -10.77
CA ALA A 91 6.18 7.34 -10.01
C ALA A 91 7.50 8.06 -9.67
N ILE A 92 8.51 7.34 -9.20
CA ILE A 92 9.83 7.91 -8.89
C ILE A 92 10.46 8.54 -10.15
N ARG A 93 10.43 7.86 -11.30
CA ARG A 93 10.90 8.43 -12.57
C ARG A 93 10.13 9.68 -12.99
N SER A 94 8.82 9.70 -12.75
CA SER A 94 7.99 10.88 -12.99
C SER A 94 8.41 12.04 -12.09
N TYR A 95 8.73 11.80 -10.82
CA TYR A 95 9.22 12.82 -9.89
C TYR A 95 10.60 13.35 -10.31
N ILE A 96 11.51 12.47 -10.74
CA ILE A 96 12.81 12.86 -11.30
C ILE A 96 12.62 13.77 -12.52
N SER A 97 11.74 13.39 -13.44
CA SER A 97 11.42 14.19 -14.64
C SER A 97 10.83 15.57 -14.30
N GLN A 98 10.04 15.66 -13.24
CA GLN A 98 9.44 16.89 -12.74
C GLN A 98 10.39 17.72 -11.87
N ARG A 99 11.59 17.22 -11.56
CA ARG A 99 12.59 17.87 -10.72
C ARG A 99 12.04 18.27 -9.36
N VAL A 100 11.39 17.33 -8.67
CA VAL A 100 10.93 17.56 -7.30
C VAL A 100 12.11 17.80 -6.36
N ASP A 101 11.88 18.49 -5.25
CA ASP A 101 12.93 18.77 -4.26
C ASP A 101 13.28 17.53 -3.43
N TYR A 102 12.31 16.64 -3.17
CA TYR A 102 12.50 15.40 -2.42
C TYR A 102 11.63 14.28 -2.97
N ILE A 103 12.16 13.06 -2.93
CA ILE A 103 11.40 11.85 -3.18
C ILE A 103 11.29 11.06 -1.86
N VAL A 104 10.07 10.65 -1.50
CA VAL A 104 9.81 9.79 -0.35
C VAL A 104 9.04 8.55 -0.83
N PHE A 105 9.44 7.35 -0.43
CA PHE A 105 8.70 6.17 -0.76
C PHE A 105 8.80 5.08 0.30
N SER A 106 7.73 4.28 0.42
CA SER A 106 7.72 3.06 1.23
C SER A 106 7.76 1.87 0.27
N PRO A 107 8.87 1.12 0.19
CA PRO A 107 9.03 0.07 -0.82
C PRO A 107 8.10 -1.13 -0.57
N ILE A 108 7.60 -1.73 -1.64
CA ILE A 108 6.78 -2.95 -1.56
C ILE A 108 7.65 -4.13 -1.14
N VAL A 109 8.82 -4.29 -1.76
CA VAL A 109 9.83 -5.31 -1.52
C VAL A 109 11.20 -4.68 -1.35
N GLU A 110 12.19 -5.43 -0.85
CA GLU A 110 13.53 -4.88 -0.61
C GLU A 110 14.34 -4.68 -1.89
N ASP A 111 14.16 -5.56 -2.89
CA ASP A 111 15.03 -5.65 -4.06
C ASP A 111 14.55 -4.83 -5.25
N GLY A 112 15.46 -4.54 -6.20
CA GLY A 112 15.17 -3.99 -7.52
C GLY A 112 15.01 -2.46 -7.56
N TRP A 113 15.64 -1.76 -6.63
CA TRP A 113 15.58 -0.30 -6.51
C TRP A 113 16.84 0.40 -7.03
N GLU A 114 17.94 -0.32 -7.21
CA GLU A 114 19.27 0.23 -7.52
C GLU A 114 19.23 1.20 -8.69
N THR A 115 18.61 0.80 -9.80
CA THR A 115 18.58 1.60 -11.03
C THR A 115 17.84 2.93 -10.83
N VAL A 116 16.63 2.89 -10.26
CA VAL A 116 15.82 4.11 -10.12
C VAL A 116 16.35 5.04 -9.03
N LEU A 117 16.99 4.49 -7.99
CA LEU A 117 17.67 5.30 -6.97
C LEU A 117 18.95 5.91 -7.49
N GLN A 118 19.69 5.21 -8.36
CA GLN A 118 20.82 5.77 -9.07
C GLN A 118 20.38 6.92 -10.00
N GLU A 119 19.28 6.76 -10.75
CA GLU A 119 18.68 7.83 -11.56
C GLU A 119 18.33 9.07 -10.73
N ALA A 120 17.77 8.89 -9.52
CA ALA A 120 17.47 10.00 -8.62
C ALA A 120 18.74 10.70 -8.10
N LYS A 121 19.75 9.92 -7.74
CA LYS A 121 21.05 10.42 -7.29
C LYS A 121 21.77 11.24 -8.39
N GLU A 122 21.74 10.77 -9.64
CA GLU A 122 22.30 11.49 -10.79
C GLU A 122 21.56 12.79 -11.11
N ALA A 123 20.29 12.86 -10.73
CA ALA A 123 19.48 14.08 -10.84
C ALA A 123 19.64 15.03 -9.64
N ASP A 124 20.50 14.72 -8.67
CA ASP A 124 20.71 15.46 -7.40
C ASP A 124 19.41 15.59 -6.57
N ILE A 125 18.50 14.61 -6.65
CA ILE A 125 17.26 14.60 -5.88
C ILE A 125 17.41 13.68 -4.67
N PRO A 126 17.36 14.22 -3.44
CA PRO A 126 17.45 13.42 -2.23
C PRO A 126 16.25 12.48 -2.08
N VAL A 127 16.54 11.22 -1.73
CA VAL A 127 15.52 10.18 -1.53
C VAL A 127 15.45 9.78 -0.07
N ILE A 128 14.25 9.75 0.48
CA ILE A 128 13.96 9.26 1.82
C ILE A 128 13.18 7.95 1.68
N VAL A 129 13.76 6.86 2.16
CA VAL A 129 13.10 5.56 2.27
C VAL A 129 12.33 5.54 3.60
N MET A 130 11.04 5.21 3.57
CA MET A 130 10.17 5.30 4.73
C MET A 130 9.53 3.94 5.05
N ASP A 131 9.34 3.66 6.36
CA ASP A 131 8.72 2.45 6.87
C ASP A 131 9.54 1.19 6.52
N ARG A 132 9.30 0.58 5.36
CA ARG A 132 10.06 -0.57 4.87
C ARG A 132 11.41 -0.11 4.31
N ASN A 133 12.42 -0.98 4.38
CA ASN A 133 13.75 -0.72 3.86
C ASN A 133 13.97 -1.38 2.50
N VAL A 134 15.07 -1.02 1.86
CA VAL A 134 15.59 -1.59 0.60
C VAL A 134 16.92 -2.28 0.84
N SER A 135 17.26 -3.26 0.00
CA SER A 135 18.52 -4.03 0.09
C SER A 135 19.69 -3.40 -0.65
N CYS A 136 19.47 -2.30 -1.39
CA CYS A 136 20.51 -1.65 -2.18
C CYS A 136 21.53 -0.87 -1.35
N ASP A 137 22.61 -0.41 -2.00
CA ASP A 137 23.67 0.39 -1.38
C ASP A 137 23.08 1.63 -0.68
N PRO A 138 23.35 1.83 0.63
CA PRO A 138 22.89 3.00 1.38
C PRO A 138 23.31 4.35 0.80
N SER A 139 24.33 4.41 -0.04
CA SER A 139 24.75 5.65 -0.71
C SER A 139 23.76 6.12 -1.79
N LEU A 140 22.75 5.30 -2.14
CA LEU A 140 21.74 5.61 -3.16
C LEU A 140 20.53 6.37 -2.61
N TYR A 141 20.42 6.51 -1.29
CA TYR A 141 19.35 7.27 -0.65
C TYR A 141 19.91 8.11 0.51
N THR A 142 19.22 9.18 0.84
CA THR A 142 19.68 10.14 1.85
C THR A 142 19.46 9.64 3.27
N ALA A 143 18.30 9.02 3.51
CA ALA A 143 17.93 8.51 4.82
C ALA A 143 16.90 7.38 4.71
N TRP A 144 16.89 6.50 5.69
CA TRP A 144 15.81 5.59 5.98
C TRP A 144 15.19 5.91 7.34
N VAL A 145 13.86 5.95 7.39
CA VAL A 145 13.08 6.20 8.61
C VAL A 145 12.07 5.07 8.75
N GLY A 146 12.31 4.17 9.68
CA GLY A 146 11.47 2.98 9.88
C GLY A 146 11.76 2.29 11.20
N SER A 147 11.08 1.17 11.43
CA SER A 147 11.24 0.34 12.62
C SER A 147 12.30 -0.73 12.43
N ASP A 148 12.95 -1.14 13.51
CA ASP A 148 13.72 -2.39 13.53
C ASP A 148 12.75 -3.58 13.55
N PHE A 149 12.41 -4.08 12.38
CA PHE A 149 11.48 -5.19 12.22
C PHE A 149 12.00 -6.51 12.81
N THR A 150 13.32 -6.68 12.92
CA THR A 150 13.90 -7.86 13.56
C THR A 150 13.66 -7.78 15.07
N GLU A 151 13.86 -6.63 15.66
CA GLU A 151 13.55 -6.41 17.08
C GLU A 151 12.06 -6.51 17.39
N GLU A 152 11.19 -6.02 16.48
CA GLU A 152 9.74 -6.24 16.61
C GLU A 152 9.38 -7.73 16.63
N GLY A 153 10.01 -8.55 15.80
CA GLY A 153 9.84 -9.98 15.79
C GLY A 153 10.29 -10.63 17.09
N ARG A 154 11.46 -10.24 17.62
CA ARG A 154 11.95 -10.70 18.93
C ARG A 154 11.01 -10.32 20.05
N ASN A 155 10.50 -9.09 20.03
CA ASN A 155 9.58 -8.59 21.06
C ASN A 155 8.25 -9.35 21.04
N ALA A 156 7.74 -9.72 19.87
CA ALA A 156 6.55 -10.56 19.74
C ALA A 156 6.78 -11.96 20.36
N ALA A 157 7.94 -12.57 20.12
CA ALA A 157 8.27 -13.85 20.69
C ALA A 157 8.49 -13.78 22.21
N ARG A 158 9.19 -12.77 22.72
CA ARG A 158 9.35 -12.55 24.17
C ARG A 158 8.00 -12.30 24.86
N TRP A 159 7.11 -11.55 24.22
CA TRP A 159 5.77 -11.36 24.73
C TRP A 159 5.01 -12.69 24.82
N LEU A 160 5.13 -13.54 23.80
CA LEU A 160 4.52 -14.87 23.81
C LEU A 160 5.11 -15.73 24.94
N GLU A 161 6.42 -15.71 25.13
CA GLU A 161 7.08 -16.41 26.23
C GLU A 161 6.50 -16.02 27.59
N GLU A 162 6.34 -14.71 27.84
CA GLU A 162 5.75 -14.21 29.08
C GLU A 162 4.25 -14.55 29.20
N ASP A 163 3.50 -14.46 28.09
CA ASP A 163 2.06 -14.73 28.08
C ASP A 163 1.73 -16.20 28.33
N LEU A 164 2.61 -17.12 27.95
CA LEU A 164 2.45 -18.56 28.17
C LEU A 164 2.78 -18.96 29.61
N LYS A 165 3.61 -18.21 30.33
CA LYS A 165 3.99 -18.51 31.74
C LYS A 165 2.77 -18.56 32.64
N GLY A 166 2.67 -19.64 33.43
CA GLY A 166 1.57 -19.81 34.38
C GLY A 166 0.19 -20.14 33.78
N LYS A 167 0.08 -20.27 32.45
CA LYS A 167 -1.14 -20.72 31.77
C LYS A 167 -1.10 -22.25 31.56
N LYS A 168 -2.24 -22.82 31.16
CA LYS A 168 -2.33 -24.26 30.82
C LYS A 168 -1.32 -24.72 29.76
N PHE A 169 -0.78 -23.79 28.99
CA PHE A 169 0.24 -24.03 27.96
C PHE A 169 1.66 -24.19 28.53
N ASP A 170 1.92 -23.70 29.74
CA ASP A 170 3.23 -23.83 30.42
C ASP A 170 3.61 -25.31 30.69
N GLN A 171 2.58 -26.17 30.84
CA GLN A 171 2.72 -27.59 31.04
C GLN A 171 2.47 -28.41 29.78
N LYS A 172 2.24 -27.77 28.63
CA LYS A 172 1.99 -28.47 27.38
C LYS A 172 3.31 -28.98 26.81
N GLU A 173 3.35 -30.26 26.44
CA GLU A 173 4.54 -30.88 25.84
C GLU A 173 4.98 -30.17 24.56
N THR A 174 4.01 -29.72 23.76
CA THR A 174 4.26 -29.00 22.51
C THR A 174 3.27 -27.88 22.33
N VAL A 175 3.75 -26.67 22.01
CA VAL A 175 2.94 -25.51 21.66
C VAL A 175 2.94 -25.36 20.14
N HIS A 176 1.79 -25.57 19.52
CA HIS A 176 1.62 -25.52 18.08
C HIS A 176 1.37 -24.09 17.59
N ILE A 177 2.26 -23.58 16.76
CA ILE A 177 2.26 -22.19 16.28
C ILE A 177 2.06 -22.17 14.78
N VAL A 178 1.18 -21.31 14.28
CA VAL A 178 1.09 -20.96 12.85
C VAL A 178 1.40 -19.47 12.65
N VAL A 179 2.00 -19.13 11.52
CA VAL A 179 2.43 -17.77 11.22
C VAL A 179 1.76 -17.25 9.95
N LEU A 180 1.04 -16.12 10.07
CA LEU A 180 0.46 -15.39 8.94
C LEU A 180 1.44 -14.28 8.56
N ARG A 181 2.34 -14.51 7.60
CA ARG A 181 3.35 -13.52 7.19
C ARG A 181 2.74 -12.37 6.38
N GLY A 182 3.53 -11.32 6.18
CA GLY A 182 3.18 -10.24 5.26
C GLY A 182 3.51 -10.57 3.80
N THR A 183 3.73 -9.54 2.98
CA THR A 183 4.18 -9.70 1.59
C THR A 183 5.58 -10.31 1.55
N SER A 184 5.77 -11.30 0.69
CA SER A 184 7.09 -11.91 0.47
C SER A 184 8.13 -10.85 0.07
N ASN A 185 9.37 -11.01 0.53
CA ASN A 185 10.49 -10.09 0.29
C ASN A 185 10.28 -8.63 0.75
N ALA A 186 9.26 -8.34 1.56
CA ALA A 186 9.18 -7.06 2.25
C ALA A 186 10.07 -7.08 3.51
N SER A 187 10.83 -6.02 3.77
CA SER A 187 11.72 -5.92 4.93
C SER A 187 11.02 -6.18 6.26
N ALA A 188 9.77 -5.72 6.40
CA ALA A 188 8.93 -5.98 7.55
C ALA A 188 8.62 -7.48 7.73
N THR A 189 8.35 -8.21 6.66
CA THR A 189 8.11 -9.65 6.69
C THR A 189 9.38 -10.41 7.05
N LEU A 190 10.47 -10.10 6.38
CA LEU A 190 11.76 -10.75 6.59
C LEU A 190 12.29 -10.53 8.02
N GLY A 191 12.28 -9.28 8.48
CA GLY A 191 12.76 -8.91 9.80
C GLY A 191 11.94 -9.56 10.92
N ARG A 192 10.61 -9.39 10.90
CA ARG A 192 9.73 -9.95 11.94
C ARG A 192 9.78 -11.48 11.99
N THR A 193 9.81 -12.13 10.83
CA THR A 193 9.94 -13.60 10.76
C THR A 193 11.28 -14.05 11.33
N LYS A 194 12.38 -13.38 10.96
CA LYS A 194 13.72 -13.66 11.49
C LYS A 194 13.76 -13.49 13.00
N GLY A 195 13.33 -12.34 13.51
CA GLY A 195 13.39 -12.03 14.94
C GLY A 195 12.54 -12.98 15.77
N PHE A 196 11.33 -13.34 15.31
CA PHE A 196 10.50 -14.33 15.98
C PHE A 196 11.18 -15.71 16.01
N ALA A 197 11.71 -16.16 14.87
CA ALA A 197 12.36 -17.45 14.76
C ALA A 197 13.65 -17.56 15.61
N GLU A 198 14.40 -16.47 15.82
CA GLU A 198 15.56 -16.43 16.69
C GLU A 198 15.22 -16.82 18.13
N ILE A 199 14.13 -16.29 18.67
CA ILE A 199 13.66 -16.61 20.02
C ILE A 199 12.96 -17.97 20.05
N ALA A 200 12.11 -18.28 19.06
CA ALA A 200 11.40 -19.56 19.00
C ALA A 200 12.36 -20.77 19.05
N LYS A 201 13.53 -20.66 18.44
CA LYS A 201 14.59 -21.72 18.49
C LYS A 201 15.12 -22.01 19.89
N THR A 202 14.97 -21.11 20.85
CA THR A 202 15.38 -21.33 22.24
C THR A 202 14.32 -22.07 23.06
N HIS A 203 13.13 -22.30 22.49
CA HIS A 203 12.03 -23.02 23.10
C HIS A 203 11.78 -24.35 22.38
N PRO A 204 12.35 -25.46 22.83
CA PRO A 204 12.27 -26.76 22.14
C PRO A 204 10.84 -27.32 22.05
N ASN A 205 9.93 -26.81 22.88
CA ASN A 205 8.52 -27.17 22.87
C ASN A 205 7.65 -26.29 21.95
N TRP A 206 8.24 -25.28 21.28
CA TRP A 206 7.51 -24.48 20.30
C TRP A 206 7.67 -25.08 18.90
N GLU A 207 6.58 -25.54 18.32
CA GLU A 207 6.56 -26.09 16.98
C GLU A 207 5.83 -25.13 16.03
N ILE A 208 6.56 -24.57 15.05
CA ILE A 208 5.96 -23.78 13.98
C ILE A 208 5.45 -24.77 12.93
N LEU A 209 4.13 -25.01 12.94
CA LEU A 209 3.46 -25.96 12.04
C LEU A 209 3.47 -25.49 10.59
N ASP A 210 3.25 -24.18 10.38
CA ASP A 210 3.18 -23.58 9.05
C ASP A 210 3.43 -22.07 9.08
N SER A 211 3.85 -21.51 7.94
CA SER A 211 4.17 -20.08 7.81
C SER A 211 3.98 -19.62 6.37
N ASP A 212 2.83 -19.04 6.05
CA ASP A 212 2.43 -18.62 4.71
C ASP A 212 2.26 -17.10 4.59
N ASP A 213 2.42 -16.59 3.35
CA ASP A 213 2.26 -15.17 3.05
C ASP A 213 0.77 -14.80 2.97
N ALA A 214 0.40 -13.78 3.71
CA ALA A 214 -0.94 -13.20 3.78
C ALA A 214 -0.98 -11.74 3.26
N ASP A 215 0.09 -11.29 2.60
CA ASP A 215 0.25 -10.06 1.81
C ASP A 215 -0.17 -8.77 2.52
N PHE A 216 -0.14 -8.75 3.87
CA PHE A 216 -0.65 -7.65 4.69
C PHE A 216 -2.12 -7.31 4.45
N THR A 217 -2.91 -8.19 3.82
CA THR A 217 -4.33 -7.98 3.55
C THR A 217 -5.23 -8.87 4.41
N THR A 218 -6.35 -8.30 4.89
CA THR A 218 -7.34 -9.06 5.68
C THR A 218 -7.92 -10.25 4.90
N ALA A 219 -8.16 -10.06 3.59
CA ALA A 219 -8.72 -11.12 2.74
C ALA A 219 -7.77 -12.32 2.63
N LYS A 220 -6.49 -12.07 2.35
CA LYS A 220 -5.49 -13.13 2.23
C LYS A 220 -5.17 -13.77 3.58
N GLY A 221 -5.12 -12.97 4.65
CA GLY A 221 -4.94 -13.49 6.00
C GLY A 221 -6.05 -14.46 6.41
N ARG A 222 -7.31 -14.15 6.04
CA ARG A 222 -8.44 -15.06 6.25
C ARG A 222 -8.28 -16.36 5.45
N GLU A 223 -7.97 -16.27 4.16
CA GLU A 223 -7.77 -17.44 3.29
C GLU A 223 -6.70 -18.38 3.85
N VAL A 224 -5.55 -17.83 4.28
CA VAL A 224 -4.46 -18.60 4.87
C VAL A 224 -4.88 -19.22 6.19
N MET A 225 -5.59 -18.47 7.06
CA MET A 225 -6.06 -19.00 8.33
C MET A 225 -7.11 -20.12 8.16
N GLU A 226 -8.04 -19.98 7.21
CA GLU A 226 -9.00 -21.03 6.88
C GLU A 226 -8.30 -22.32 6.41
N LYS A 227 -7.25 -22.19 5.59
CA LYS A 227 -6.40 -23.31 5.19
C LYS A 227 -5.73 -23.99 6.41
N TYR A 228 -5.20 -23.21 7.35
CA TYR A 228 -4.59 -23.77 8.56
C TYR A 228 -5.59 -24.50 9.44
N LEU A 229 -6.79 -23.94 9.64
CA LEU A 229 -7.85 -24.57 10.42
C LEU A 229 -8.38 -25.86 9.80
N GLN A 230 -8.30 -26.01 8.48
CA GLN A 230 -8.63 -27.27 7.79
C GLN A 230 -7.52 -28.30 7.92
N LYS A 231 -6.24 -27.86 7.92
CA LYS A 231 -5.08 -28.73 7.92
C LYS A 231 -4.69 -29.22 9.33
N TYR A 232 -4.80 -28.36 10.33
CA TYR A 232 -4.36 -28.62 11.69
C TYR A 232 -5.54 -28.61 12.66
N LYS A 233 -5.64 -29.67 13.47
CA LYS A 233 -6.71 -29.81 14.49
C LYS A 233 -6.41 -29.06 15.78
N ASP A 234 -5.13 -28.85 16.06
CA ASP A 234 -4.62 -28.25 17.29
C ASP A 234 -3.66 -27.11 16.94
N ILE A 235 -4.14 -25.89 17.08
CA ILE A 235 -3.38 -24.64 16.92
C ILE A 235 -3.51 -23.87 18.21
N ASP A 236 -2.41 -23.71 18.92
CA ASP A 236 -2.39 -22.98 20.20
C ASP A 236 -2.18 -21.49 20.00
N VAL A 237 -1.34 -21.13 19.02
CA VAL A 237 -0.89 -19.75 18.81
C VAL A 237 -0.94 -19.38 17.33
N VAL A 238 -1.48 -18.21 17.04
CA VAL A 238 -1.39 -17.59 15.73
C VAL A 238 -0.50 -16.37 15.85
N VAL A 239 0.66 -16.41 15.21
CA VAL A 239 1.55 -15.26 15.09
C VAL A 239 1.19 -14.50 13.85
N SER A 240 0.72 -13.27 14.03
CA SER A 240 0.39 -12.37 12.95
C SER A 240 1.20 -11.08 13.09
N PRO A 241 2.32 -10.94 12.38
CA PRO A 241 3.13 -9.73 12.44
C PRO A 241 2.48 -8.53 11.74
N VAL A 242 1.15 -8.53 11.62
CA VAL A 242 0.37 -7.50 10.95
C VAL A 242 -1.00 -7.33 11.60
N SER A 243 -1.64 -6.19 11.35
CA SER A 243 -2.95 -5.82 11.89
C SER A 243 -4.12 -6.66 11.35
N TYR A 244 -4.06 -7.98 11.51
CA TYR A 244 -5.19 -8.88 11.27
C TYR A 244 -6.10 -9.02 12.49
N THR A 245 -6.07 -8.07 13.40
CA THR A 245 -6.81 -8.08 14.68
C THR A 245 -8.31 -8.33 14.51
N HIS A 246 -8.89 -7.96 13.39
CA HIS A 246 -10.29 -8.24 13.09
C HIS A 246 -10.59 -9.72 12.79
N LEU A 247 -9.59 -10.52 12.39
CA LEU A 247 -9.76 -11.96 12.19
C LEU A 247 -9.84 -12.73 13.51
N ARG A 248 -9.17 -12.24 14.57
CA ARG A 248 -9.16 -12.88 15.90
C ARG A 248 -10.53 -12.89 16.59
N ALA A 249 -11.36 -11.88 16.36
CA ALA A 249 -12.60 -11.69 17.12
C ALA A 249 -13.73 -12.65 16.72
N HIS A 250 -13.69 -13.23 15.51
CA HIS A 250 -14.78 -14.07 15.00
C HIS A 250 -14.51 -15.57 15.11
N GLU A 251 -13.27 -16.01 15.20
CA GLU A 251 -12.93 -17.44 15.15
C GLU A 251 -12.76 -18.07 16.54
N THR A 252 -12.32 -17.29 17.54
CA THR A 252 -12.20 -17.79 18.92
C THR A 252 -13.55 -18.02 19.62
N ARG A 253 -14.66 -17.52 19.07
CA ARG A 253 -16.02 -17.77 19.62
C ARG A 253 -16.67 -19.06 19.19
N ARG A 254 -16.09 -19.82 18.26
CA ARG A 254 -16.67 -21.10 17.79
C ARG A 254 -16.16 -22.35 18.50
N HIS A 255 -15.17 -22.21 19.37
CA HIS A 255 -14.52 -23.34 20.06
C HIS A 255 -14.39 -23.15 21.58
N LEU A 256 -15.27 -22.33 22.18
CA LEU A 256 -15.45 -22.26 23.65
C LEU A 256 -16.81 -22.86 24.02
#